data_ec80e06cd0ff164630f6ca3c3ba8ce0b
#
_entry.id   ec80e06cd0ff164630f6ca3c3ba8ce0b
#
_cell.length_a   1.000
_cell.length_b   1.000
_cell.length_c   1.000
_cell.angle_alpha   90.00
_cell.angle_beta   90.00
_cell.angle_gamma   90.00
#
_symmetry.space_group_name_H-M   'P 1'
#
loop_
_entity.id
_entity.type
_entity.pdbx_description
1 polymer ?
#
loop_
_entity_poly.entity_id
_entity_poly.type
_entity_poly.pdbx_seq_one_letter_code
_entity_poly.pdbx_strand_id
1 'polypeptide(L)' 'MSNLVKDDHLDDDGNWIVNFRISIEDVRILYKYADFYDKHAKNRGVILPEDEVKNNECMKSLLYAMILDYKFSQE' A
#
# COMPACT_ATOMS: atom_id res chain seq x y z
N MET A 1 -19.79 -10.87 11.17
CA MET A 1 -19.39 -11.07 10.80
C MET A 1 -18.65 -11.42 10.25
N SER A 2 -18.24 -11.71 10.22
CA SER A 2 -17.36 -11.81 9.74
C SER A 2 -17.22 -12.69 8.95
N ASN A 3 -17.15 -12.54 8.16
CA ASN A 3 -17.00 -13.27 7.31
C ASN A 3 -15.77 -13.47 6.86
N LEU A 4 -14.94 -13.16 7.51
CA LEU A 4 -13.67 -13.39 7.21
C LEU A 4 -13.49 -14.76 7.35
N VAL A 5 -13.08 -15.41 6.49
CA VAL A 5 -13.00 -16.58 6.55
C VAL A 5 -11.94 -17.11 6.69
N LYS A 6 -11.57 -17.53 7.22
CA LYS A 6 -10.95 -18.30 7.69
C LYS A 6 -9.76 -18.82 7.22
N ASP A 7 -9.54 -19.77 6.95
CA ASP A 7 -8.36 -20.47 6.65
C ASP A 7 -7.69 -19.93 5.49
N ASP A 8 -8.36 -19.23 4.65
CA ASP A 8 -7.83 -18.68 3.47
C ASP A 8 -7.11 -17.41 3.69
N HIS A 9 -7.06 -16.92 4.92
CA HIS A 9 -6.43 -15.65 5.17
C HIS A 9 -4.94 -15.69 5.15
N LEU A 10 -4.33 -16.79 5.41
CA LEU A 10 -2.88 -16.88 5.50
C LEU A 10 -2.35 -17.77 4.39
N ASP A 11 -1.27 -17.35 3.77
CA ASP A 11 -0.59 -18.21 2.82
C ASP A 11 0.45 -19.06 3.58
N ASP A 12 1.22 -19.84 2.87
CA ASP A 12 2.18 -20.74 3.49
C ASP A 12 3.30 -20.01 4.22
N ASP A 13 3.53 -18.75 3.87
CA ASP A 13 4.58 -17.96 4.49
C ASP A 13 4.05 -17.15 5.67
N GLY A 14 2.79 -17.30 6.00
CA GLY A 14 2.21 -16.57 7.12
C GLY A 14 1.73 -15.17 6.78
N ASN A 15 1.63 -14.83 5.51
CA ASN A 15 1.13 -13.52 5.12
C ASN A 15 -0.40 -13.52 5.13
N TRP A 16 -0.94 -12.42 5.57
CA TRP A 16 -2.40 -12.26 5.63
C TRP A 16 -2.90 -11.91 4.23
N ILE A 17 -3.85 -12.68 3.74
CA ILE A 17 -4.40 -12.45 2.41
C ILE A 17 -5.75 -11.77 2.57
N VAL A 18 -5.89 -10.61 1.93
CA VAL A 18 -7.14 -9.85 2.01
C VAL A 18 -7.59 -9.46 0.62
N ASN A 19 -8.86 -9.70 0.33
CA ASN A 19 -9.45 -9.27 -0.92
C ASN A 19 -10.46 -8.18 -0.63
N PHE A 20 -10.32 -7.05 -1.28
CA PHE A 20 -11.25 -5.95 -1.07
C PHE A 20 -11.34 -5.10 -2.34
N ARG A 21 -12.36 -4.27 -2.39
CA ARG A 21 -12.52 -3.37 -3.52
C ARG A 21 -12.07 -1.99 -3.12
N ILE A 22 -11.38 -1.33 -4.04
CA ILE A 22 -10.91 0.02 -3.77
C ILE A 22 -10.97 0.79 -5.09
N SER A 23 -11.41 2.02 -5.05
CA SER A 23 -11.48 2.84 -6.26
C SER A 23 -10.09 3.32 -6.64
N ILE A 24 -9.90 3.60 -7.91
CA ILE A 24 -8.61 4.10 -8.36
C ILE A 24 -8.31 5.48 -7.75
N GLU A 25 -9.34 6.27 -7.50
CA GLU A 25 -9.15 7.56 -6.84
C GLU A 25 -8.59 7.37 -5.43
N ASP A 26 -9.12 6.38 -4.72
CA ASP A 26 -8.63 6.10 -3.37
C ASP A 26 -7.21 5.57 -3.40
N VAL A 27 -6.86 4.77 -4.40
CA VAL A 27 -5.48 4.28 -4.55
C VAL A 27 -4.54 5.46 -4.76
N ARG A 28 -4.93 6.42 -5.59
CA ARG A 28 -4.12 7.60 -5.84
C ARG A 28 -3.95 8.45 -4.59
N ILE A 29 -5.01 8.58 -3.81
CA ILE A 29 -4.95 9.33 -2.55
C ILE A 29 -4.01 8.66 -1.57
N LEU A 30 -4.10 7.34 -1.45
CA LEU A 30 -3.21 6.61 -0.56
C LEU A 30 -1.75 6.75 -1.00
N TYR A 31 -1.50 6.75 -2.30
CA TYR A 31 -0.16 6.95 -2.80
C TYR A 31 0.36 8.33 -2.42
N LYS A 32 -0.49 9.35 -2.56
CA LYS A 32 -0.11 10.71 -2.19
C LYS A 32 0.23 10.82 -0.72
N TYR A 33 -0.53 10.15 0.13
CA TYR A 33 -0.26 10.18 1.57
C TYR A 33 1.08 9.50 1.89
N ALA A 34 1.35 8.37 1.27
CA ALA A 34 2.61 7.67 1.49
C ALA A 34 3.79 8.52 1.02
N ASP A 35 3.65 9.16 -0.12
CA ASP A 35 4.68 10.02 -0.68
C ASP A 35 4.87 11.27 0.18
N PHE A 36 3.79 11.85 0.65
CA PHE A 36 3.84 13.03 1.51
C PHE A 36 4.55 12.72 2.82
N TYR A 37 4.26 11.55 3.41
CA TYR A 37 4.88 11.13 4.66
C TYR A 37 6.40 11.07 4.50
N ASP A 38 6.85 10.46 3.41
CA ASP A 38 8.26 10.34 3.13
C ASP A 38 8.92 11.71 2.99
N LYS A 39 8.33 12.57 2.16
CA LYS A 39 8.88 13.89 1.88
C LYS A 39 8.85 14.79 3.09
N HIS A 40 7.78 14.70 3.87
CA HIS A 40 7.64 15.52 5.07
C HIS A 40 8.73 15.18 6.08
N ALA A 41 8.97 13.89 6.28
CA ALA A 41 9.99 13.47 7.21
C ALA A 41 11.38 13.96 6.76
N LYS A 42 11.68 13.84 5.47
CA LYS A 42 12.96 14.29 4.95
C LYS A 42 13.11 15.79 5.11
N ASN A 43 12.07 16.55 4.78
CA ASN A 43 12.15 18.00 4.84
C ASN A 43 12.30 18.53 6.25
N ARG A 44 11.81 17.79 7.23
CA ARG A 44 11.89 18.19 8.62
C ARG A 44 13.12 17.60 9.31
N GLY A 45 13.93 16.84 8.60
CA GLY A 45 15.09 16.21 9.18
C GLY A 45 14.75 15.13 10.19
N VAL A 46 13.55 14.57 10.09
CA VAL A 46 13.14 13.53 11.01
C VAL A 46 13.74 12.21 10.56
N ILE A 47 14.31 11.47 11.52
CA ILE A 47 14.89 10.18 11.22
C ILE A 47 13.83 9.14 11.58
N LEU A 48 13.38 8.41 10.58
CA LEU A 48 12.36 7.38 10.78
C LEU A 48 13.01 6.03 11.02
N PRO A 49 12.35 5.16 11.77
CA PRO A 49 12.85 3.79 11.91
C PRO A 49 12.99 3.13 10.56
N GLU A 50 14.03 2.34 10.39
CA GLU A 50 14.35 1.73 9.12
C GLU A 50 13.23 0.86 8.59
N ASP A 51 12.57 0.11 9.46
CA ASP A 51 11.49 -0.77 9.03
C ASP A 51 10.27 0.04 8.58
N GLU A 52 10.01 1.20 9.17
CA GLU A 52 8.93 2.05 8.69
C GLU A 52 9.23 2.60 7.32
N VAL A 53 10.48 2.99 7.07
CA VAL A 53 10.87 3.49 5.77
C VAL A 53 10.69 2.42 4.71
N LYS A 54 11.13 1.21 5.00
CA LYS A 54 11.01 0.10 4.07
C LYS A 54 9.55 -0.25 3.80
N ASN A 55 8.73 -0.27 4.83
CA ASN A 55 7.33 -0.58 4.68
C ASN A 55 6.62 0.48 3.84
N ASN A 56 6.97 1.74 4.03
CA ASN A 56 6.37 2.80 3.25
C ASN A 56 6.78 2.72 1.78
N GLU A 57 8.03 2.37 1.52
CA GLU A 57 8.50 2.19 0.15
C GLU A 57 7.79 1.04 -0.53
N CYS A 58 7.59 -0.07 0.18
CA CYS A 58 6.85 -1.20 -0.36
C CYS A 58 5.41 -0.82 -0.65
N MET A 59 4.79 -0.06 0.24
CA MET A 59 3.41 0.38 0.05
C MET A 59 3.30 1.29 -1.16
N LYS A 60 4.24 2.22 -1.31
CA LYS A 60 4.23 3.12 -2.46
C LYS A 60 4.39 2.34 -3.76
N SER A 61 5.28 1.36 -3.77
CA SER A 61 5.50 0.54 -4.96
C SER A 61 4.25 -0.24 -5.33
N LEU A 62 3.57 -0.80 -4.34
CA LEU A 62 2.35 -1.55 -4.57
C LEU A 62 1.26 -0.63 -5.13
N LEU A 63 1.07 0.53 -4.51
CA LEU A 63 0.04 1.46 -4.95
C LEU A 63 0.34 1.98 -6.35
N TYR A 64 1.61 2.24 -6.64
CA TYR A 64 1.99 2.72 -7.95
C TYR A 64 1.75 1.65 -9.02
N ALA A 65 2.05 0.40 -8.69
CA ALA A 65 1.78 -0.71 -9.62
C ALA A 65 0.29 -0.80 -9.91
N MET A 66 -0.55 -0.59 -8.90
CA MET A 66 -1.99 -0.61 -9.10
C MET A 66 -2.45 0.51 -10.01
N ILE A 67 -1.86 1.70 -9.85
CA ILE A 67 -2.18 2.85 -10.71
C ILE A 67 -1.81 2.57 -12.16
N LEU A 68 -0.62 2.00 -12.38
CA LEU A 68 -0.17 1.67 -13.71
C LEU A 68 -1.04 0.59 -14.35
N ASP A 69 -1.38 -0.42 -13.57
CA ASP A 69 -2.21 -1.50 -14.05
C ASP A 69 -3.58 -0.98 -14.50
N TYR A 70 -4.15 -0.10 -13.69
CA TYR A 70 -5.42 0.52 -14.05
C TYR A 70 -5.28 1.32 -15.34
N LYS A 71 -4.21 2.12 -15.45
CA LYS A 71 -4.00 2.96 -16.60
C LYS A 71 -3.90 2.12 -17.88
N PHE A 72 -3.13 1.04 -17.83
CA PHE A 72 -2.96 0.20 -19.00
C PHE A 72 -4.24 -0.55 -19.35
N SER A 73 -5.05 -0.90 -18.37
CA SER A 73 -6.28 -1.61 -18.65
C SER A 73 -7.35 -0.71 -19.26
N GLN A 74 -7.15 0.62 -19.20
CA GLN A 74 -8.09 1.56 -19.82
C GLN A 74 -7.73 1.85 -21.29
N GLU A 75 -6.60 1.37 -21.73
CA GLU A 75 -6.21 1.54 -23.14
C GLU A 75 -6.68 0.34 -23.93
#